data_1311e2e9560ea6ebbca0ab261b611ed7
#
_entry.id   1311e2e9560ea6ebbca0ab261b611ed7
#
_cell.length_a   1.000
_cell.length_b   1.000
_cell.length_c   1.000
_cell.angle_alpha   90.00
_cell.angle_beta   90.00
_cell.angle_gamma   90.00
#
_symmetry.space_group_name_H-M   'P 1'
#
loop_
_entity.id
_entity.type
_entity.pdbx_description
1 polymer ?
#
loop_
_entity_poly.entity_id
_entity_poly.type
_entity_poly.pdbx_seq_one_letter_code
_entity_poly.pdbx_strand_id
1 'polypeptide(L)'
;MMDIKDIQGLLPHRYPFLMVDRILEMEPEKKAVGIKNVTVNEPFFVGHFPGNPIMPGVLIVEALAQVAGIMAFRSGVQGNTVYFMSIEKAKFRKPVVPGDQLRLEVTILHQRG
;
A
#
# COMPACT_ATOMS: atom_id res chain seq x y z
N MET A 1 -14.64 -3.39 5.45
CA MET A 1 -14.18 -2.61 4.30
C MET A 1 -13.93 -1.17 4.72
N MET A 2 -12.86 -0.56 4.22
CA MET A 2 -12.53 0.82 4.55
C MET A 2 -12.44 1.62 3.27
N ASP A 3 -13.11 2.78 3.23
CA ASP A 3 -13.00 3.72 2.12
C ASP A 3 -11.86 4.70 2.35
N ILE A 4 -11.66 5.62 1.40
CA ILE A 4 -10.52 6.54 1.46
C ILE A 4 -10.58 7.45 2.70
N LYS A 5 -11.76 7.81 3.16
CA LYS A 5 -11.87 8.66 4.35
C LYS A 5 -11.41 7.91 5.60
N ASP A 6 -11.76 6.63 5.70
CA ASP A 6 -11.31 5.78 6.80
C ASP A 6 -9.79 5.65 6.78
N ILE A 7 -9.24 5.42 5.60
CA ILE A 7 -7.79 5.29 5.42
C ILE A 7 -7.09 6.57 5.82
N GLN A 8 -7.58 7.72 5.38
CA GLN A 8 -6.99 9.00 5.73
C GLN A 8 -7.08 9.30 7.23
N GLY A 9 -8.03 8.70 7.91
CA GLY A 9 -8.14 8.81 9.36
C GLY A 9 -7.06 8.03 10.11
N LEU A 10 -6.42 7.07 9.46
CA LEU A 10 -5.38 6.24 10.07
C LEU A 10 -3.99 6.58 9.60
N LEU A 11 -3.82 6.83 8.29
CA LEU A 11 -2.51 7.15 7.71
C LEU A 11 -2.32 8.65 7.59
N PRO A 12 -1.12 9.15 7.90
CA PRO A 12 -0.80 10.56 7.69
C PRO A 12 -0.49 10.90 6.24
N HIS A 13 -0.23 9.89 5.42
CA HIS A 13 0.14 10.07 4.01
C HIS A 13 -0.94 10.81 3.24
N ARG A 14 -0.52 11.67 2.31
CA ARG A 14 -1.42 12.41 1.42
C ARG A 14 -0.81 12.42 0.03
N TYR A 15 -1.56 12.90 -0.95
CA TYR A 15 -1.07 13.06 -2.30
C TYR A 15 0.31 13.74 -2.29
N PRO A 16 1.30 13.25 -3.02
CA PRO A 16 1.26 12.14 -3.98
C PRO A 16 1.68 10.80 -3.38
N PHE A 17 1.79 10.67 -2.07
CA PHE A 17 2.34 9.49 -1.41
C PHE A 17 1.30 8.54 -0.81
N LEU A 18 0.03 8.89 -0.84
CA LEU A 18 -1.01 7.96 -0.39
C LEU A 18 -1.27 6.95 -1.49
N MET A 19 -0.95 5.69 -1.22
CA MET A 19 -0.92 4.62 -2.22
C MET A 19 -1.97 3.54 -2.01
N VAL A 20 -2.97 3.78 -1.15
CA VAL A 20 -4.04 2.82 -0.90
C VAL A 20 -5.37 3.51 -1.07
N ASP A 21 -6.19 3.00 -1.97
CA ASP A 21 -7.47 3.61 -2.28
C ASP A 21 -8.63 3.01 -1.48
N ARG A 22 -8.50 1.74 -1.10
CA ARG A 22 -9.53 1.04 -0.34
C ARG A 22 -8.95 -0.18 0.34
N ILE A 23 -9.49 -0.54 1.48
CA ILE A 23 -9.24 -1.84 2.10
C ILE A 23 -10.47 -2.69 1.86
N LEU A 24 -10.29 -3.81 1.18
CA LEU A 24 -11.40 -4.71 0.85
C LEU A 24 -11.75 -5.61 2.02
N GLU A 25 -10.73 -6.12 2.71
CA GLU A 25 -10.93 -6.97 3.86
C GLU A 25 -9.75 -6.82 4.81
N MET A 26 -10.02 -7.00 6.07
CA MET A 26 -8.99 -6.95 7.10
C MET A 26 -9.35 -7.88 8.24
N GLU A 27 -8.39 -8.70 8.61
CA GLU A 27 -8.45 -9.51 9.81
C GLU A 27 -7.35 -8.97 10.72
N PRO A 28 -7.71 -8.21 11.77
CA PRO A 28 -6.70 -7.53 12.59
C PRO A 28 -5.62 -8.47 13.07
N GLU A 29 -4.38 -8.02 12.99
CA GLU A 29 -3.20 -8.76 13.41
C GLU A 29 -2.90 -10.01 12.57
N LYS A 30 -3.65 -10.25 11.49
CA LYS A 30 -3.42 -11.41 10.63
C LYS A 30 -3.16 -11.01 9.19
N LYS A 31 -4.14 -10.41 8.55
CA LYS A 31 -4.00 -10.07 7.13
C LYS A 31 -4.87 -8.89 6.73
N ALA A 32 -4.53 -8.27 5.62
CA ALA A 32 -5.37 -7.27 4.99
C ALA A 32 -5.20 -7.33 3.48
N VAL A 33 -6.24 -6.94 2.77
CA VAL A 33 -6.21 -6.80 1.32
C VAL A 33 -6.68 -5.40 0.98
N GLY A 34 -5.79 -4.64 0.34
CA GLY A 34 -6.09 -3.31 -0.14
C GLY A 34 -6.01 -3.24 -1.64
N ILE A 35 -6.47 -2.13 -2.20
CA ILE A 35 -6.32 -1.86 -3.63
C ILE A 35 -5.72 -0.49 -3.86
N LYS A 36 -4.97 -0.38 -4.95
CA LYS A 36 -4.50 0.87 -5.50
C LYS A 36 -4.91 0.93 -6.96
N ASN A 37 -5.66 1.95 -7.33
CA ASN A 37 -5.99 2.21 -8.72
C ASN A 37 -4.84 3.00 -9.34
N VAL A 38 -4.26 2.47 -10.40
CA VAL A 38 -3.12 3.10 -11.05
C VAL A 38 -3.63 3.86 -12.27
N THR A 39 -3.39 5.16 -12.30
CA THR A 39 -3.83 6.01 -13.41
C THR A 39 -2.67 6.79 -13.99
N VAL A 40 -2.84 7.31 -15.20
CA VAL A 40 -1.80 8.13 -15.83
C VAL A 40 -1.58 9.45 -15.09
N ASN A 41 -2.50 9.82 -14.20
CA ASN A 41 -2.39 11.05 -13.42
C ASN A 41 -1.45 10.93 -12.21
N GLU A 42 -0.76 9.81 -12.08
CA GLU A 42 0.26 9.67 -11.03
C GLU A 42 1.51 10.45 -11.41
N PRO A 43 2.04 11.29 -10.51
CA PRO A 43 3.17 12.14 -10.85
C PRO A 43 4.45 11.38 -11.23
N PHE A 44 4.64 10.15 -10.74
CA PHE A 44 5.84 9.39 -11.04
C PHE A 44 5.91 8.95 -12.51
N PHE A 45 4.81 8.93 -13.22
CA PHE A 45 4.84 8.53 -14.64
C PHE A 45 5.46 9.60 -15.55
N VAL A 46 5.66 10.81 -15.06
CA VAL A 46 6.34 11.85 -15.84
C VAL A 46 7.77 11.43 -16.16
N GLY A 47 8.43 10.82 -15.21
CA GLY A 47 9.82 10.42 -15.37
C GLY A 47 10.08 8.91 -15.50
N HIS A 48 9.10 8.08 -15.25
CA HIS A 48 9.31 6.63 -15.19
C HIS A 48 8.29 5.90 -16.05
N PHE A 49 8.38 5.92 -17.36
CA PHE A 49 9.38 6.61 -18.19
C PHE A 49 8.66 7.44 -19.25
N PRO A 50 9.25 8.50 -19.80
CA PRO A 50 8.59 9.28 -20.85
C PRO A 50 8.14 8.40 -22.01
N GLY A 51 6.83 8.46 -22.33
CA GLY A 51 6.26 7.66 -23.41
C GLY A 51 6.06 6.19 -23.09
N ASN A 52 6.49 5.74 -21.91
CA ASN A 52 6.35 4.34 -21.50
C ASN A 52 6.12 4.28 -19.99
N PRO A 53 4.91 4.60 -19.51
CA PRO A 53 4.64 4.70 -18.09
C PRO A 53 4.60 3.33 -17.41
N ILE A 54 5.48 3.16 -16.45
CA ILE A 54 5.58 1.94 -15.65
C ILE A 54 5.67 2.37 -14.19
N MET A 55 4.86 1.78 -13.32
CA MET A 55 4.92 2.10 -11.90
C MET A 55 6.22 1.59 -11.29
N PRO A 56 7.01 2.45 -10.62
CA PRO A 56 8.23 1.99 -9.95
C PRO A 56 7.94 0.91 -8.92
N GLY A 57 8.74 -0.17 -8.95
CA GLY A 57 8.57 -1.27 -8.01
C GLY A 57 8.70 -0.84 -6.56
N VAL A 58 9.57 0.12 -6.27
CA VAL A 58 9.73 0.64 -4.90
C VAL A 58 8.45 1.28 -4.39
N LEU A 59 7.62 1.86 -5.26
CA LEU A 59 6.35 2.44 -4.85
C LEU A 59 5.29 1.37 -4.62
N ILE A 60 5.37 0.24 -5.31
CA ILE A 60 4.51 -0.89 -5.02
C ILE A 60 4.81 -1.43 -3.62
N VAL A 61 6.10 -1.51 -3.28
CA VAL A 61 6.51 -1.90 -1.93
C VAL A 61 6.01 -0.89 -0.91
N GLU A 62 6.07 0.40 -1.23
CA GLU A 62 5.53 1.44 -0.36
C GLU A 62 4.02 1.25 -0.14
N ALA A 63 3.27 0.93 -1.20
CA ALA A 63 1.84 0.69 -1.09
C ALA A 63 1.54 -0.49 -0.15
N LEU A 64 2.32 -1.56 -0.26
CA LEU A 64 2.19 -2.70 0.65
C LEU A 64 2.50 -2.30 2.09
N ALA A 65 3.52 -1.48 2.29
CA ALA A 65 3.87 -0.98 3.62
C ALA A 65 2.74 -0.13 4.20
N GLN A 66 2.05 0.64 3.37
CA GLN A 66 0.92 1.43 3.83
C GLN A 66 -0.25 0.56 4.25
N VAL A 67 -0.53 -0.52 3.52
CA VAL A 67 -1.57 -1.49 3.95
C VAL A 67 -1.18 -2.07 5.31
N ALA A 68 0.08 -2.43 5.49
CA ALA A 68 0.57 -2.94 6.76
C ALA A 68 0.42 -1.90 7.88
N GLY A 69 0.69 -0.63 7.58
CA GLY A 69 0.50 0.47 8.54
C GLY A 69 -0.95 0.63 8.95
N ILE A 70 -1.88 0.52 8.00
CA ILE A 70 -3.32 0.57 8.29
C ILE A 70 -3.70 -0.55 9.25
N MET A 71 -3.20 -1.77 9.00
CA MET A 71 -3.44 -2.88 9.92
C MET A 71 -2.95 -2.56 11.33
N ALA A 72 -1.74 -2.06 11.45
CA ALA A 72 -1.13 -1.76 12.73
C ALA A 72 -1.93 -0.69 13.47
N PHE A 73 -2.28 0.41 12.81
CA PHE A 73 -3.04 1.49 13.44
C PHE A 73 -4.45 1.05 13.82
N ARG A 74 -5.08 0.24 12.98
CA ARG A 74 -6.41 -0.28 13.28
C ARG A 74 -6.39 -1.21 14.48
N SER A 75 -5.27 -1.88 14.72
CA SER A 75 -5.08 -2.76 15.87
C SER A 75 -4.64 -2.00 17.13
N GLY A 76 -4.58 -0.68 17.07
CA GLY A 76 -4.27 0.15 18.23
C GLY A 76 -2.81 0.46 18.46
N VAL A 77 -1.93 0.13 17.50
CA VAL A 77 -0.52 0.47 17.61
C VAL A 77 -0.35 1.98 17.45
N GLN A 78 0.43 2.58 18.33
CA GLN A 78 0.70 4.01 18.24
C GLN A 78 1.63 4.31 17.07
N GLY A 79 1.43 5.49 16.45
CA GLY A 79 2.14 5.83 15.23
C GLY A 79 3.66 5.74 15.30
N ASN A 80 4.24 6.17 16.42
CA ASN A 80 5.69 6.16 16.57
C ASN A 80 6.24 4.78 16.98
N THR A 81 5.37 3.79 17.16
CA THR A 81 5.78 2.45 17.49
C THR A 81 5.41 1.46 16.38
N VAL A 82 5.09 1.98 15.20
CA VAL A 82 4.91 1.12 14.05
C VAL A 82 6.28 0.62 13.63
N TYR A 83 6.52 -0.63 13.96
CA TYR A 83 7.78 -1.23 13.62
C TYR A 83 7.81 -1.59 12.15
N PHE A 84 8.99 -1.52 11.60
CA PHE A 84 9.25 -2.01 10.29
C PHE A 84 8.83 -3.47 10.23
N MET A 85 7.82 -3.76 9.42
CA MET A 85 7.43 -5.13 9.14
C MET A 85 8.19 -5.54 7.89
N SER A 86 9.02 -6.57 8.00
CA SER A 86 9.83 -6.96 6.88
C SER A 86 8.94 -7.50 5.75
N ILE A 87 9.20 -7.00 4.56
CA ILE A 87 8.60 -7.54 3.36
C ILE A 87 9.58 -8.58 2.84
N GLU A 88 9.30 -9.85 3.13
CA GLU A 88 10.21 -10.92 2.80
C GLU A 88 10.19 -11.30 1.33
N LYS A 89 9.10 -11.03 0.66
CA LYS A 89 8.95 -11.36 -0.74
C LYS A 89 8.19 -10.29 -1.48
N ALA A 90 8.84 -9.67 -2.43
CA ALA A 90 8.17 -8.84 -3.42
C ALA A 90 8.55 -9.40 -4.80
N LYS A 91 7.55 -9.88 -5.54
CA LYS A 91 7.77 -10.40 -6.88
C LYS A 91 6.99 -9.58 -7.88
N PHE A 92 7.68 -9.09 -8.88
CA PHE A 92 7.07 -8.31 -9.95
C PHE A 92 7.12 -9.14 -11.23
N ARG A 93 5.98 -9.75 -11.58
CA ARG A 93 5.92 -10.67 -12.73
C ARG A 93 5.73 -9.94 -14.04
N LYS A 94 5.16 -8.76 -13.98
CA LYS A 94 4.95 -7.92 -15.17
C LYS A 94 4.89 -6.47 -14.73
N PRO A 95 5.19 -5.54 -15.66
CA PRO A 95 5.08 -4.12 -15.35
C PRO A 95 3.65 -3.73 -14.97
N VAL A 96 3.54 -2.81 -14.01
CA VAL A 96 2.27 -2.19 -13.65
C VAL A 96 2.16 -0.88 -14.43
N VAL A 97 1.07 -0.72 -15.15
CA VAL A 97 0.86 0.40 -16.05
C VAL A 97 -0.45 1.11 -15.73
N PRO A 98 -0.64 2.35 -16.22
CA PRO A 98 -1.91 3.04 -16.04
C PRO A 98 -3.08 2.20 -16.53
N GLY A 99 -4.14 2.16 -15.75
CA GLY A 99 -5.31 1.33 -16.01
C GLY A 99 -5.34 0.06 -15.16
N ASP A 100 -4.22 -0.31 -14.57
CA ASP A 100 -4.17 -1.48 -13.69
C ASP A 100 -4.74 -1.16 -12.32
N GLN A 101 -5.29 -2.18 -11.69
CA GLN A 101 -5.64 -2.12 -10.28
C GLN A 101 -4.77 -3.10 -9.53
N LEU A 102 -4.00 -2.60 -8.57
CA LEU A 102 -3.16 -3.44 -7.75
C LEU A 102 -3.97 -4.01 -6.59
N ARG A 103 -3.87 -5.31 -6.40
CA ARG A 103 -4.37 -5.98 -5.22
C ARG A 103 -3.21 -6.15 -4.25
N LEU A 104 -3.31 -5.51 -3.11
CA LEU A 104 -2.21 -5.42 -2.13
C LEU A 104 -2.53 -6.34 -0.95
N GLU A 105 -1.91 -7.50 -0.93
CA GLU A 105 -2.16 -8.48 0.13
C GLU A 105 -1.00 -8.50 1.11
N VAL A 106 -1.32 -8.31 2.38
CA VAL A 106 -0.34 -8.31 3.46
C VAL A 106 -0.76 -9.31 4.51
N THR A 107 0.17 -10.17 4.91
CA THR A 107 -0.05 -11.17 5.95
C THR A 107 1.03 -11.01 7.00
N ILE A 108 0.64 -11.01 8.27
CA ILE A 108 1.59 -11.00 9.37
C ILE A 108 1.97 -12.44 9.68
N LEU A 109 3.23 -12.78 9.40
CA LEU A 109 3.70 -14.15 9.59
C LEU A 109 4.03 -14.44 11.04
N HIS A 110 4.65 -13.48 11.73
CA HIS A 110 5.03 -13.66 13.10
C HIS A 110 5.25 -12.31 13.76
N GLN A 111 4.63 -12.12 14.91
CA GLN A 111 4.79 -10.92 15.69
C GLN A 111 5.52 -11.28 16.99
N ARG A 112 6.69 -10.68 17.16
CA ARG A 112 7.38 -10.77 18.43
C ARG A 112 7.08 -9.51 19.23
N GLY A 113 6.62 -9.74 20.42
CA GLY A 113 6.31 -8.65 21.33
C GLY A 113 7.55 -7.90 21.79
#